data_198a321906154fe88ac96f9073a59521
#
_entry.id   198a321906154fe88ac96f9073a59521
#
_cell.length_a   1.000
_cell.length_b   1.000
_cell.length_c   1.000
_cell.angle_alpha   90.00
_cell.angle_beta   90.00
_cell.angle_gamma   90.00
#
_symmetry.space_group_name_H-M   'P 1'
#
loop_
_entity.id
_entity.type
_entity.pdbx_description
1 polymer ?
#
loop_
_entity_poly.entity_id
_entity_poly.type
_entity_poly.pdbx_seq_one_letter_code
_entity_poly.pdbx_strand_id
1 'polypeptide(L)'
;MDTAQPTPEEIQARVLHRDGLMLVIDKPAGIPVHRGPKGGANLEASFEALRFGLPRPPVLAHRLDRDTSGCLVLGRHRKATASLGLLFKHGRISKTYWAVVEGSPADDEGTIDIPLGRLNHERGWWQKPDPDGLPSVTKWKVLGRGVLTAAGDGFSSPPCGERSGVDGNRFDVPTDRPPPKPCPATEEGVQLTWLALEPVTGRTHQLRVHCAAMGWPIAGDNIYGTQASLRRLRSEPYVPRFGEPSLHLHAREIAVPLSKNKPPVVVTAPAPMHLHERLKACGWNGE
;
A
#
# COMPACT_ATOMS: atom_id res chain seq x y z
N MET A 1 18.60 -3.47 -16.27
CA MET A 1 19.51 -2.86 -15.29
C MET A 1 19.16 -3.45 -13.93
N ASP A 2 20.12 -4.07 -13.27
CA ASP A 2 19.90 -4.66 -11.96
C ASP A 2 19.60 -3.55 -10.97
N THR A 3 18.49 -3.70 -10.24
CA THR A 3 18.21 -2.89 -9.05
C THR A 3 19.38 -3.11 -8.09
N ALA A 4 20.10 -2.05 -7.78
CA ALA A 4 21.24 -2.17 -6.88
C ALA A 4 20.77 -2.68 -5.51
N GLN A 5 21.51 -3.64 -4.94
CA GLN A 5 21.26 -4.11 -3.58
C GLN A 5 21.55 -2.97 -2.59
N PRO A 6 20.66 -2.67 -1.61
CA PRO A 6 20.95 -1.66 -0.58
C PRO A 6 22.27 -1.96 0.17
N THR A 7 23.07 -0.94 0.41
CA THR A 7 24.28 -1.07 1.22
C THR A 7 23.94 -1.34 2.69
N PRO A 8 24.89 -1.85 3.51
CA PRO A 8 24.69 -2.00 4.95
C PRO A 8 24.23 -0.72 5.64
N GLU A 9 24.79 0.42 5.28
CA GLU A 9 24.48 1.73 5.86
C GLU A 9 23.07 2.19 5.45
N GLU A 10 22.71 2.01 4.17
CA GLU A 10 21.37 2.37 3.67
C GLU A 10 20.28 1.56 4.33
N ILE A 11 20.45 0.24 4.52
CA ILE A 11 19.42 -0.58 5.18
C ILE A 11 19.34 -0.30 6.68
N GLN A 12 20.45 0.00 7.35
CA GLN A 12 20.47 0.38 8.75
C GLN A 12 19.82 1.73 9.01
N ALA A 13 20.02 2.71 8.13
CA ALA A 13 19.38 4.03 8.20
C ALA A 13 17.84 3.97 8.06
N ARG A 14 17.30 2.87 7.53
CA ARG A 14 15.86 2.62 7.37
C ARG A 14 15.20 1.97 8.59
N VAL A 15 15.91 1.75 9.69
CA VAL A 15 15.33 1.16 10.89
C VAL A 15 14.47 2.18 11.62
N LEU A 16 13.17 1.94 11.67
CA LEU A 16 12.18 2.77 12.35
C LEU A 16 11.98 2.38 13.81
N HIS A 17 12.09 1.08 14.11
CA HIS A 17 11.98 0.54 15.47
C HIS A 17 12.90 -0.65 15.66
N ARG A 18 13.47 -0.76 16.87
CA ARG A 18 14.30 -1.90 17.28
C ARG A 18 14.10 -2.20 18.76
N ASP A 19 13.68 -3.42 19.07
CA ASP A 19 13.67 -3.95 20.44
C ASP A 19 14.28 -5.37 20.50
N GLY A 20 14.10 -6.11 21.59
CA GLY A 20 14.58 -7.48 21.74
C GLY A 20 13.90 -8.51 20.85
N LEU A 21 12.70 -8.24 20.34
CA LEU A 21 11.85 -9.20 19.63
C LEU A 21 11.76 -8.90 18.13
N MET A 22 11.65 -7.61 17.77
CA MET A 22 11.41 -7.21 16.39
C MET A 22 12.25 -6.02 15.94
N LEU A 23 12.34 -5.89 14.62
CA LEU A 23 12.73 -4.68 13.91
C LEU A 23 11.54 -4.26 13.03
N VAL A 24 11.34 -2.96 12.86
CA VAL A 24 10.51 -2.42 11.79
C VAL A 24 11.39 -1.55 10.93
N ILE A 25 11.38 -1.79 9.63
CA ILE A 25 12.16 -0.99 8.68
C ILE A 25 11.22 -0.29 7.70
N ASP A 26 11.64 0.88 7.22
CA ASP A 26 11.02 1.57 6.08
C ASP A 26 11.48 0.91 4.78
N LYS A 27 10.70 -0.05 4.29
CA LYS A 27 11.00 -0.72 3.03
C LYS A 27 10.93 0.28 1.86
N PRO A 28 11.98 0.44 1.06
CA PRO A 28 11.88 1.23 -0.17
C PRO A 28 10.97 0.53 -1.20
N ALA A 29 10.30 1.32 -2.03
CA ALA A 29 9.59 0.81 -3.19
C ALA A 29 10.57 0.31 -4.28
N GLY A 30 10.11 -0.55 -5.18
CA GLY A 30 10.89 -1.05 -6.32
C GLY A 30 11.76 -2.28 -6.04
N ILE A 31 12.01 -2.65 -4.78
CA ILE A 31 12.77 -3.86 -4.44
C ILE A 31 11.85 -4.95 -3.84
N PRO A 32 11.88 -6.18 -4.36
CA PRO A 32 11.13 -7.29 -3.78
C PRO A 32 11.73 -7.69 -2.42
N VAL A 33 10.88 -8.17 -1.54
CA VAL A 33 11.32 -8.61 -0.19
C VAL A 33 12.15 -9.89 -0.29
N HIS A 34 11.65 -10.88 -1.03
CA HIS A 34 12.31 -12.18 -1.26
C HIS A 34 12.90 -12.30 -2.65
N ARG A 35 13.86 -13.16 -2.79
CA ARG A 35 14.37 -13.59 -4.09
C ARG A 35 13.27 -14.29 -4.88
N GLY A 36 12.93 -13.75 -6.04
CA GLY A 36 11.99 -14.38 -6.96
C GLY A 36 12.60 -15.58 -7.69
N PRO A 37 11.78 -16.37 -8.42
CA PRO A 37 12.26 -17.55 -9.19
C PRO A 37 13.34 -17.20 -10.22
N LYS A 38 13.32 -15.98 -10.76
CA LYS A 38 14.30 -15.48 -11.75
C LYS A 38 15.59 -14.94 -11.12
N GLY A 39 15.73 -14.97 -9.77
CA GLY A 39 16.85 -14.35 -9.08
C GLY A 39 16.71 -12.83 -8.97
N GLY A 40 17.85 -12.14 -8.82
CA GLY A 40 17.94 -10.68 -8.75
C GLY A 40 18.04 -10.12 -7.33
N ALA A 41 18.23 -8.80 -7.22
CA ALA A 41 18.32 -8.08 -5.97
C ALA A 41 17.02 -8.23 -5.16
N ASN A 42 17.15 -8.38 -3.85
CA ASN A 42 16.03 -8.48 -2.91
C ASN A 42 16.44 -7.97 -1.55
N LEU A 43 15.48 -7.53 -0.76
CA LEU A 43 15.76 -6.88 0.50
C LEU A 43 16.36 -7.82 1.55
N GLU A 44 15.93 -9.09 1.54
CA GLU A 44 16.38 -10.12 2.49
C GLU A 44 17.90 -10.36 2.43
N ALA A 45 18.53 -10.21 1.25
CA ALA A 45 19.97 -10.31 1.08
C ALA A 45 20.76 -9.24 1.85
N SER A 46 20.13 -8.12 2.25
CA SER A 46 20.76 -7.06 3.07
C SER A 46 20.55 -7.25 4.59
N PHE A 47 19.79 -8.27 5.03
CA PHE A 47 19.45 -8.42 6.45
C PHE A 47 20.62 -8.81 7.34
N GLU A 48 21.73 -9.26 6.76
CA GLU A 48 22.96 -9.52 7.52
C GLU A 48 23.44 -8.25 8.25
N ALA A 49 23.28 -7.08 7.63
CA ALA A 49 23.60 -5.78 8.24
C ALA A 49 22.67 -5.39 9.41
N LEU A 50 21.52 -6.06 9.56
CA LEU A 50 20.53 -5.79 10.61
C LEU A 50 20.65 -6.72 11.84
N ARG A 51 21.74 -7.43 12.01
CA ARG A 51 21.97 -8.34 13.15
C ARG A 51 22.03 -7.60 14.49
N PHE A 52 22.64 -6.43 14.50
CA PHE A 52 22.82 -5.61 15.71
C PHE A 52 23.26 -6.44 16.92
N GLY A 53 24.36 -7.19 16.75
CA GLY A 53 24.98 -8.01 17.79
C GLY A 53 24.35 -9.40 17.99
N LEU A 54 23.30 -9.77 17.27
CA LEU A 54 22.74 -11.11 17.35
C LEU A 54 23.51 -12.09 16.43
N PRO A 55 23.52 -13.40 16.76
CA PRO A 55 24.27 -14.40 16.00
C PRO A 55 23.71 -14.68 14.60
N ARG A 56 22.45 -14.30 14.35
CA ARG A 56 21.75 -14.51 13.07
C ARG A 56 21.03 -13.23 12.62
N PRO A 57 20.88 -13.01 11.32
CA PRO A 57 20.08 -11.91 10.80
C PRO A 57 18.60 -12.05 11.19
N PRO A 58 17.85 -10.94 11.26
CA PRO A 58 16.41 -10.98 11.45
C PRO A 58 15.72 -11.64 10.26
N VAL A 59 14.50 -12.15 10.47
CA VAL A 59 13.71 -12.89 9.48
C VAL A 59 12.37 -12.20 9.28
N LEU A 60 11.85 -12.22 8.07
CA LEU A 60 10.55 -11.65 7.75
C LEU A 60 9.42 -12.25 8.59
N ALA A 61 8.60 -11.38 9.19
CA ALA A 61 7.36 -11.77 9.85
C ALA A 61 6.16 -11.69 8.89
N HIS A 62 6.24 -10.81 7.88
CA HIS A 62 5.27 -10.68 6.80
C HIS A 62 5.97 -10.15 5.53
N ARG A 63 5.19 -9.88 4.49
CA ARG A 63 5.72 -9.34 3.23
C ARG A 63 4.95 -8.11 2.78
N LEU A 64 5.64 -7.25 2.04
CA LEU A 64 5.07 -6.22 1.19
C LEU A 64 5.38 -6.53 -0.27
N ASP A 65 4.56 -6.04 -1.19
CA ASP A 65 4.81 -6.16 -2.62
C ASP A 65 6.06 -5.36 -3.02
N ARG A 66 6.65 -5.68 -4.18
CA ARG A 66 7.87 -5.04 -4.67
C ARG A 66 7.76 -3.51 -4.65
N ASP A 67 6.67 -2.99 -5.20
CA ASP A 67 6.49 -1.55 -5.44
C ASP A 67 5.81 -0.82 -4.25
N THR A 68 5.34 -1.56 -3.23
CA THR A 68 4.83 -1.00 -1.98
C THR A 68 5.98 -0.64 -1.05
N SER A 69 5.99 0.58 -0.52
CA SER A 69 6.95 1.08 0.48
C SER A 69 6.41 1.03 1.91
N GLY A 70 7.27 1.29 2.90
CA GLY A 70 6.88 1.54 4.29
C GLY A 70 7.11 0.39 5.26
N CYS A 71 6.36 0.37 6.36
CA CYS A 71 6.57 -0.50 7.51
C CYS A 71 6.65 -2.00 7.17
N LEU A 72 7.84 -2.58 7.29
CA LEU A 72 8.10 -4.01 7.16
C LEU A 72 8.65 -4.57 8.49
N VAL A 73 7.94 -5.55 9.06
CA VAL A 73 8.29 -6.15 10.35
C VAL A 73 9.16 -7.38 10.16
N LEU A 74 10.25 -7.43 10.91
CA LEU A 74 11.21 -8.53 10.96
C LEU A 74 11.28 -9.06 12.40
N GLY A 75 11.30 -10.38 12.56
CA GLY A 75 11.56 -11.02 13.85
C GLY A 75 13.07 -11.18 14.09
N ARG A 76 13.55 -10.80 15.27
CA ARG A 76 14.99 -10.80 15.59
C ARG A 76 15.54 -12.19 15.94
N HIS A 77 14.67 -13.14 16.28
CA HIS A 77 15.04 -14.53 16.52
C HIS A 77 13.85 -15.45 16.26
N ARG A 78 14.12 -16.75 16.08
CA ARG A 78 13.13 -17.76 15.64
C ARG A 78 11.80 -17.71 16.43
N LYS A 79 11.88 -17.63 17.78
CA LYS A 79 10.68 -17.59 18.64
C LYS A 79 9.86 -16.32 18.41
N ALA A 80 10.50 -15.17 18.30
CA ALA A 80 9.83 -13.90 18.00
C ALA A 80 9.19 -13.91 16.61
N THR A 81 9.92 -14.40 15.58
CA THR A 81 9.38 -14.52 14.22
C THR A 81 8.13 -15.40 14.18
N ALA A 82 8.14 -16.53 14.87
CA ALA A 82 6.98 -17.43 14.95
C ALA A 82 5.79 -16.74 15.63
N SER A 83 6.01 -16.03 16.74
CA SER A 83 4.96 -15.29 17.45
C SER A 83 4.37 -14.16 16.60
N LEU A 84 5.21 -13.37 15.92
CA LEU A 84 4.78 -12.33 14.98
C LEU A 84 3.99 -12.91 13.82
N GLY A 85 4.44 -14.03 13.24
CA GLY A 85 3.73 -14.73 12.17
C GLY A 85 2.33 -15.17 12.58
N LEU A 86 2.14 -15.64 13.83
CA LEU A 86 0.82 -15.97 14.37
C LEU A 86 -0.07 -14.73 14.53
N LEU A 87 0.48 -13.59 14.99
CA LEU A 87 -0.27 -12.33 15.08
C LEU A 87 -0.74 -11.86 13.70
N PHE A 88 0.10 -11.94 12.66
CA PHE A 88 -0.29 -11.65 11.28
C PHE A 88 -1.36 -12.62 10.76
N LYS A 89 -1.15 -13.92 10.96
CA LYS A 89 -2.08 -14.99 10.53
C LYS A 89 -3.49 -14.80 11.10
N HIS A 90 -3.59 -14.37 12.36
CA HIS A 90 -4.86 -14.18 13.05
C HIS A 90 -5.42 -12.74 12.95
N GLY A 91 -4.86 -11.88 12.10
CA GLY A 91 -5.34 -10.52 11.91
C GLY A 91 -5.25 -9.63 13.16
N ARG A 92 -4.31 -9.92 14.09
CA ARG A 92 -4.17 -9.17 15.36
C ARG A 92 -3.30 -7.92 15.23
N ILE A 93 -2.67 -7.73 14.08
CA ILE A 93 -1.81 -6.57 13.77
C ILE A 93 -2.62 -5.58 12.95
N SER A 94 -2.80 -4.37 13.46
CA SER A 94 -3.40 -3.28 12.70
C SER A 94 -2.38 -2.70 11.72
N LYS A 95 -2.84 -2.38 10.52
CA LYS A 95 -2.02 -1.84 9.43
C LYS A 95 -2.80 -0.73 8.76
N THR A 96 -2.19 0.44 8.63
CA THR A 96 -2.74 1.55 7.88
C THR A 96 -1.83 1.84 6.69
N TYR A 97 -2.40 1.83 5.50
CA TYR A 97 -1.71 2.19 4.27
C TYR A 97 -2.22 3.55 3.79
N TRP A 98 -1.32 4.38 3.31
CA TRP A 98 -1.68 5.53 2.51
C TRP A 98 -1.66 5.16 1.04
N ALA A 99 -2.70 5.57 0.34
CA ALA A 99 -2.78 5.43 -1.11
C ALA A 99 -3.26 6.74 -1.74
N VAL A 100 -2.71 7.11 -2.87
CA VAL A 100 -3.32 8.11 -3.73
C VAL A 100 -3.97 7.37 -4.90
N VAL A 101 -5.27 7.58 -5.09
CA VAL A 101 -6.07 6.94 -6.14
C VAL A 101 -6.46 7.93 -7.22
N GLU A 102 -6.65 7.45 -8.46
CA GLU A 102 -7.20 8.22 -9.58
C GLU A 102 -8.72 8.11 -9.55
N GLY A 103 -9.40 9.22 -9.36
CA GLY A 103 -10.84 9.32 -9.12
C GLY A 103 -11.17 9.63 -7.66
N SER A 104 -12.45 9.56 -7.31
CA SER A 104 -12.93 9.86 -5.96
C SER A 104 -14.06 8.94 -5.54
N PRO A 105 -13.98 8.30 -4.37
CA PRO A 105 -15.15 7.73 -3.72
C PRO A 105 -16.24 8.77 -3.51
N ALA A 106 -17.50 8.36 -3.60
CA ALA A 106 -18.63 9.25 -3.32
C ALA A 106 -18.74 9.58 -1.82
N ASP A 107 -18.41 8.59 -0.99
CA ASP A 107 -18.43 8.71 0.47
C ASP A 107 -17.05 9.07 1.01
N ASP A 108 -16.95 9.42 2.29
CA ASP A 108 -15.69 9.74 2.97
C ASP A 108 -15.04 8.53 3.64
N GLU A 109 -15.81 7.48 3.90
CA GLU A 109 -15.31 6.22 4.45
C GLU A 109 -16.21 5.04 4.07
N GLY A 110 -15.67 3.82 4.18
CA GLY A 110 -16.44 2.62 3.88
C GLY A 110 -15.66 1.33 4.02
N THR A 111 -16.29 0.25 3.56
CA THR A 111 -15.70 -1.09 3.56
C THR A 111 -15.86 -1.71 2.18
N ILE A 112 -14.79 -2.28 1.67
CA ILE A 112 -14.79 -3.10 0.46
C ILE A 112 -14.72 -4.56 0.92
N ASP A 113 -15.76 -5.32 0.61
CA ASP A 113 -15.83 -6.77 0.86
C ASP A 113 -16.02 -7.47 -0.48
N ILE A 114 -14.89 -7.74 -1.14
CA ILE A 114 -14.84 -8.37 -2.47
C ILE A 114 -13.87 -9.52 -2.41
N PRO A 115 -14.33 -10.77 -2.54
CA PRO A 115 -13.46 -11.94 -2.58
C PRO A 115 -12.48 -11.88 -3.75
N LEU A 116 -11.25 -12.38 -3.56
CA LEU A 116 -10.20 -12.32 -4.55
C LEU A 116 -9.72 -13.71 -4.96
N GLY A 117 -9.65 -13.92 -6.27
CA GLY A 117 -9.09 -15.11 -6.91
C GLY A 117 -7.90 -14.79 -7.81
N ARG A 118 -7.18 -15.82 -8.23
CA ARG A 118 -6.08 -15.67 -9.19
C ARG A 118 -6.62 -15.28 -10.57
N LEU A 119 -5.94 -14.37 -11.26
CA LEU A 119 -6.36 -13.93 -12.60
C LEU A 119 -6.38 -15.11 -13.57
N ASN A 120 -5.27 -15.87 -13.64
CA ASN A 120 -5.12 -17.10 -14.43
C ASN A 120 -3.90 -17.91 -13.94
N HIS A 121 -3.66 -19.11 -14.49
CA HIS A 121 -2.52 -19.96 -14.15
C HIS A 121 -1.18 -19.38 -14.62
N GLU A 122 -1.12 -18.68 -15.75
CA GLU A 122 0.10 -18.12 -16.34
C GLU A 122 0.65 -16.94 -15.53
N ARG A 123 -0.26 -16.13 -14.93
CA ARG A 123 0.06 -14.98 -14.09
C ARG A 123 -0.35 -15.24 -12.65
N GLY A 124 0.08 -16.35 -12.10
CA GLY A 124 -0.40 -16.96 -10.86
C GLY A 124 -0.37 -16.11 -9.58
N TRP A 125 0.27 -14.93 -9.59
CA TRP A 125 0.27 -13.98 -8.48
C TRP A 125 -0.62 -12.75 -8.73
N TRP A 126 -1.13 -12.52 -9.96
CA TRP A 126 -2.11 -11.48 -10.24
C TRP A 126 -3.48 -11.92 -9.74
N GLN A 127 -4.23 -10.98 -9.19
CA GLN A 127 -5.54 -11.23 -8.60
C GLN A 127 -6.64 -10.51 -9.39
N LYS A 128 -7.86 -10.98 -9.24
CA LYS A 128 -9.09 -10.36 -9.75
C LYS A 128 -10.20 -10.48 -8.70
N PRO A 129 -11.26 -9.66 -8.74
CA PRO A 129 -12.51 -9.95 -8.08
C PRO A 129 -13.02 -11.31 -8.54
N ASP A 130 -13.40 -12.18 -7.59
CA ASP A 130 -13.84 -13.53 -7.88
C ASP A 130 -14.82 -14.00 -6.78
N PRO A 131 -16.10 -14.19 -7.08
CA PRO A 131 -17.09 -14.64 -6.08
C PRO A 131 -16.70 -15.94 -5.39
N ASP A 132 -15.99 -16.84 -6.08
CA ASP A 132 -15.48 -18.11 -5.53
C ASP A 132 -14.08 -17.96 -4.93
N GLY A 133 -13.57 -16.74 -4.85
CA GLY A 133 -12.24 -16.40 -4.35
C GLY A 133 -12.15 -16.43 -2.83
N LEU A 134 -10.97 -16.10 -2.33
CA LEU A 134 -10.72 -15.99 -0.89
C LEU A 134 -11.35 -14.69 -0.33
N PRO A 135 -12.10 -14.76 0.79
CA PRO A 135 -12.67 -13.60 1.46
C PRO A 135 -11.61 -12.51 1.68
N SER A 136 -11.93 -11.30 1.29
CA SER A 136 -11.00 -10.17 1.34
C SER A 136 -11.74 -8.89 1.72
N VAL A 137 -11.33 -8.27 2.83
CA VAL A 137 -12.00 -7.10 3.40
C VAL A 137 -10.98 -5.99 3.61
N THR A 138 -11.32 -4.78 3.13
CA THR A 138 -10.53 -3.56 3.31
C THR A 138 -11.44 -2.43 3.79
N LYS A 139 -11.14 -1.81 4.92
CA LYS A 139 -11.74 -0.55 5.32
C LYS A 139 -10.96 0.60 4.69
N TRP A 140 -11.66 1.68 4.39
CA TRP A 140 -11.01 2.86 3.82
C TRP A 140 -11.64 4.15 4.36
N LYS A 141 -10.83 5.22 4.36
CA LYS A 141 -11.23 6.56 4.74
C LYS A 141 -10.52 7.58 3.86
N VAL A 142 -11.25 8.61 3.42
CA VAL A 142 -10.68 9.75 2.70
C VAL A 142 -9.94 10.64 3.68
N LEU A 143 -8.70 10.96 3.36
CA LEU A 143 -7.87 11.93 4.09
C LEU A 143 -7.80 13.28 3.38
N GLY A 144 -7.98 13.28 2.05
CA GLY A 144 -8.01 14.49 1.25
C GLY A 144 -8.37 14.23 -0.20
N ARG A 145 -8.81 15.26 -0.92
CA ARG A 145 -9.14 15.23 -2.34
C ARG A 145 -8.47 16.39 -3.06
N GLY A 146 -8.11 16.22 -4.30
CA GLY A 146 -7.51 17.26 -5.12
C GLY A 146 -7.53 16.96 -6.59
N VAL A 147 -6.97 17.85 -7.38
CA VAL A 147 -6.84 17.72 -8.82
C VAL A 147 -5.38 17.95 -9.19
N LEU A 148 -4.82 17.06 -10.00
CA LEU A 148 -3.51 17.27 -10.61
C LEU A 148 -3.71 17.82 -12.02
N THR A 149 -3.41 19.10 -12.22
CA THR A 149 -3.44 19.77 -13.52
C THR A 149 -2.15 19.52 -14.29
N ALA A 150 -2.24 19.45 -15.61
CA ALA A 150 -1.07 19.24 -16.48
C ALA A 150 -0.15 20.47 -16.61
N ALA A 151 -0.58 21.63 -16.09
CA ALA A 151 0.20 22.87 -16.02
C ALA A 151 0.55 23.17 -14.56
N GLY A 152 1.85 23.29 -14.28
CA GLY A 152 2.31 23.74 -12.97
C GLY A 152 1.71 25.10 -12.59
N ASP A 153 1.52 25.29 -11.29
CA ASP A 153 1.12 26.52 -10.60
C ASP A 153 -0.39 26.77 -10.46
N GLY A 154 -0.89 26.50 -9.27
CA GLY A 154 -2.18 27.02 -8.83
C GLY A 154 -3.01 26.05 -8.00
N PHE A 155 -2.76 26.06 -6.70
CA PHE A 155 -3.60 25.41 -5.71
C PHE A 155 -4.99 26.08 -5.67
N SER A 156 -6.02 25.38 -6.08
CA SER A 156 -7.38 25.74 -5.72
C SER A 156 -8.09 24.53 -5.12
N SER A 157 -8.25 24.55 -3.80
CA SER A 157 -9.12 23.60 -3.10
C SER A 157 -10.57 23.95 -3.42
N PRO A 158 -11.40 22.99 -3.87
CA PRO A 158 -12.83 23.25 -3.96
C PRO A 158 -13.42 23.39 -2.54
N PRO A 159 -14.40 24.30 -2.32
CA PRO A 159 -15.01 24.49 -1.02
C PRO A 159 -15.76 23.23 -0.60
N CYS A 160 -15.54 22.81 0.63
CA CYS A 160 -16.26 21.74 1.29
C CYS A 160 -17.73 22.14 1.40
N GLY A 161 -18.60 21.53 0.59
CA GLY A 161 -20.05 21.72 0.69
C GLY A 161 -20.58 20.99 1.90
N GLU A 162 -21.12 21.74 2.85
CA GLU A 162 -21.92 21.21 3.96
C GLU A 162 -23.09 20.38 3.41
N ARG A 163 -23.13 19.11 3.77
CA ARG A 163 -24.37 18.31 3.72
C ARG A 163 -24.65 17.74 5.10
N SER A 164 -25.77 18.25 5.64
CA SER A 164 -26.48 17.80 6.82
C SER A 164 -26.72 16.29 6.82
N GLY A 165 -26.60 15.69 8.02
CA GLY A 165 -26.76 14.29 8.29
C GLY A 165 -28.11 13.68 7.88
N VAL A 166 -28.09 12.39 7.59
CA VAL A 166 -29.23 11.47 7.72
C VAL A 166 -28.74 10.15 8.28
N ASP A 167 -29.52 9.65 9.21
CA ASP A 167 -29.34 8.47 10.07
C ASP A 167 -28.98 7.17 9.35
N GLY A 168 -28.37 6.28 10.15
CA GLY A 168 -27.90 4.97 9.78
C GLY A 168 -28.93 4.05 9.14
N ASN A 169 -28.44 3.26 8.20
CA ASN A 169 -28.96 1.91 8.01
C ASN A 169 -27.93 1.03 7.31
N ARG A 170 -27.90 -0.25 7.70
CA ARG A 170 -27.11 -1.32 7.08
C ARG A 170 -27.39 -1.34 5.58
N PHE A 171 -26.36 -1.18 4.78
CA PHE A 171 -26.45 -1.40 3.34
C PHE A 171 -25.88 -2.77 2.98
N ASP A 172 -26.81 -3.69 2.70
CA ASP A 172 -26.56 -4.82 1.82
C ASP A 172 -26.22 -4.25 0.44
N VAL A 173 -25.01 -4.46 -0.03
CA VAL A 173 -24.60 -4.08 -1.39
C VAL A 173 -25.17 -5.15 -2.34
N PRO A 174 -26.10 -4.81 -3.24
CA PRO A 174 -26.57 -5.74 -4.26
C PRO A 174 -25.39 -6.09 -5.18
N THR A 175 -25.13 -7.36 -5.34
CA THR A 175 -24.06 -7.92 -6.21
C THR A 175 -24.28 -7.69 -7.70
N ASP A 176 -25.31 -6.95 -8.11
CA ASP A 176 -25.72 -6.76 -9.50
C ASP A 176 -25.58 -5.31 -10.01
N ARG A 177 -24.80 -4.46 -9.31
CA ARG A 177 -24.51 -3.11 -9.81
C ARG A 177 -23.18 -3.13 -10.57
N PRO A 178 -23.18 -2.77 -11.87
CA PRO A 178 -21.93 -2.63 -12.61
C PRO A 178 -21.03 -1.63 -11.87
N PRO A 179 -19.71 -1.84 -11.83
CA PRO A 179 -18.79 -0.91 -11.18
C PRO A 179 -19.02 0.50 -11.75
N PRO A 180 -19.00 1.54 -10.91
CA PRO A 180 -19.15 2.91 -11.37
C PRO A 180 -18.11 3.18 -12.47
N LYS A 181 -18.58 3.73 -13.59
CA LYS A 181 -17.67 4.11 -14.68
C LYS A 181 -16.63 5.08 -14.12
N PRO A 182 -15.34 4.87 -14.43
CA PRO A 182 -14.30 5.81 -14.01
C PRO A 182 -14.67 7.20 -14.52
N CYS A 183 -14.59 8.19 -13.64
CA CYS A 183 -14.84 9.58 -14.00
C CYS A 183 -13.86 9.96 -15.13
N PRO A 184 -14.33 10.48 -16.27
CA PRO A 184 -13.46 10.86 -17.38
C PRO A 184 -12.48 11.94 -16.88
N ALA A 185 -11.21 11.85 -17.32
CA ALA A 185 -10.29 12.97 -17.18
C ALA A 185 -10.92 14.15 -17.93
N THR A 186 -11.36 15.17 -17.21
CA THR A 186 -11.80 16.43 -17.79
C THR A 186 -10.57 17.18 -18.30
N GLU A 187 -10.75 18.15 -19.20
CA GLU A 187 -9.68 19.06 -19.66
C GLU A 187 -9.00 19.80 -18.49
N GLU A 188 -9.60 19.78 -17.31
CA GLU A 188 -9.17 20.43 -16.06
C GLU A 188 -8.13 19.64 -15.23
N GLY A 189 -7.84 18.36 -15.56
CA GLY A 189 -6.85 17.57 -14.84
C GLY A 189 -7.34 16.20 -14.35
N VAL A 190 -6.50 15.48 -13.62
CA VAL A 190 -6.80 14.18 -13.03
C VAL A 190 -7.27 14.37 -11.60
N GLN A 191 -8.51 13.96 -11.30
CA GLN A 191 -9.00 13.93 -9.93
C GLN A 191 -8.23 12.89 -9.11
N LEU A 192 -7.73 13.30 -7.95
CA LEU A 192 -6.99 12.46 -7.02
C LEU A 192 -7.68 12.42 -5.66
N THR A 193 -7.57 11.28 -4.99
CA THR A 193 -8.00 11.13 -3.60
C THR A 193 -6.92 10.43 -2.79
N TRP A 194 -6.59 11.01 -1.64
CA TRP A 194 -5.70 10.40 -0.66
C TRP A 194 -6.52 9.60 0.33
N LEU A 195 -6.23 8.31 0.44
CA LEU A 195 -6.95 7.34 1.27
C LEU A 195 -6.06 6.78 2.37
N ALA A 196 -6.64 6.59 3.56
CA ALA A 196 -6.19 5.60 4.52
C ALA A 196 -6.91 4.26 4.22
N LEU A 197 -6.14 3.19 4.03
CA LEU A 197 -6.63 1.85 3.76
C LEU A 197 -6.22 0.92 4.90
N GLU A 198 -7.18 0.21 5.48
CA GLU A 198 -6.95 -0.74 6.57
C GLU A 198 -7.37 -2.15 6.12
N PRO A 199 -6.42 -2.98 5.65
CA PRO A 199 -6.73 -4.36 5.26
C PRO A 199 -7.00 -5.23 6.49
N VAL A 200 -8.24 -5.69 6.65
CA VAL A 200 -8.65 -6.67 7.66
C VAL A 200 -8.07 -8.04 7.33
N THR A 201 -8.04 -8.39 6.06
CA THR A 201 -7.39 -9.58 5.50
C THR A 201 -6.07 -9.18 4.83
N GLY A 202 -5.24 -10.14 4.41
CA GLY A 202 -3.93 -9.87 3.81
C GLY A 202 -3.68 -10.69 2.54
N ARG A 203 -4.54 -10.56 1.51
CA ARG A 203 -4.35 -11.25 0.23
C ARG A 203 -3.34 -10.52 -0.65
N THR A 204 -2.71 -11.25 -1.55
CA THR A 204 -1.78 -10.66 -2.53
C THR A 204 -2.49 -9.57 -3.32
N HIS A 205 -1.86 -8.41 -3.49
CA HIS A 205 -2.38 -7.25 -4.21
C HIS A 205 -3.76 -6.75 -3.76
N GLN A 206 -4.26 -7.16 -2.58
CA GLN A 206 -5.62 -6.88 -2.13
C GLN A 206 -6.02 -5.42 -2.29
N LEU A 207 -5.24 -4.47 -1.73
CA LEU A 207 -5.55 -3.05 -1.77
C LEU A 207 -5.62 -2.51 -3.20
N ARG A 208 -4.71 -2.98 -4.06
CA ARG A 208 -4.62 -2.58 -5.47
C ARG A 208 -5.85 -3.04 -6.26
N VAL A 209 -6.25 -4.30 -6.10
CA VAL A 209 -7.43 -4.87 -6.76
C VAL A 209 -8.71 -4.26 -6.24
N HIS A 210 -8.83 -4.07 -4.91
CA HIS A 210 -10.01 -3.46 -4.30
C HIS A 210 -10.22 -2.03 -4.82
N CYS A 211 -9.21 -1.17 -4.79
CA CYS A 211 -9.32 0.19 -5.30
C CYS A 211 -9.69 0.20 -6.79
N ALA A 212 -9.09 -0.67 -7.60
CA ALA A 212 -9.41 -0.77 -9.03
C ALA A 212 -10.86 -1.27 -9.27
N ALA A 213 -11.33 -2.25 -8.50
CA ALA A 213 -12.70 -2.77 -8.60
C ALA A 213 -13.75 -1.72 -8.23
N MET A 214 -13.42 -0.81 -7.32
CA MET A 214 -14.28 0.31 -6.94
C MET A 214 -14.26 1.47 -7.95
N GLY A 215 -13.46 1.40 -9.02
CA GLY A 215 -13.38 2.43 -10.07
C GLY A 215 -12.42 3.58 -9.75
N TRP A 216 -11.67 3.51 -8.67
CA TRP A 216 -10.64 4.49 -8.29
C TRP A 216 -9.30 3.77 -8.02
N PRO A 217 -8.60 3.29 -9.09
CA PRO A 217 -7.34 2.56 -8.98
C PRO A 217 -6.24 3.42 -8.37
N ILE A 218 -5.27 2.75 -7.73
CA ILE A 218 -4.11 3.43 -7.14
C ILE A 218 -3.27 4.06 -8.26
N ALA A 219 -2.90 5.31 -8.08
CA ALA A 219 -2.10 6.07 -9.03
C ALA A 219 -0.74 5.39 -9.26
N GLY A 220 -0.33 5.31 -10.53
CA GLY A 220 0.91 4.66 -10.93
C GLY A 220 0.90 3.13 -10.84
N ASP A 221 -0.26 2.50 -10.62
CA ASP A 221 -0.36 1.04 -10.66
C ASP A 221 -0.22 0.54 -12.11
N ASN A 222 0.84 -0.22 -12.38
CA ASN A 222 1.17 -0.75 -13.69
C ASN A 222 0.41 -2.04 -14.07
N ILE A 223 -0.40 -2.57 -13.16
CA ILE A 223 -1.17 -3.81 -13.35
C ILE A 223 -2.67 -3.52 -13.37
N TYR A 224 -3.16 -2.78 -12.37
CA TYR A 224 -4.58 -2.53 -12.12
C TYR A 224 -5.00 -1.08 -12.37
N GLY A 225 -4.10 -0.24 -12.90
CA GLY A 225 -4.36 1.16 -13.23
C GLY A 225 -5.42 1.35 -14.31
N THR A 226 -5.84 2.60 -14.54
CA THR A 226 -6.74 2.96 -15.63
C THR A 226 -6.11 2.67 -16.99
N GLN A 227 -6.93 2.48 -18.04
CA GLN A 227 -6.43 2.30 -19.40
C GLN A 227 -5.60 3.52 -19.87
N ALA A 228 -5.94 4.72 -19.41
CA ALA A 228 -5.18 5.92 -19.73
C ALA A 228 -3.79 5.92 -19.04
N SER A 229 -3.73 5.58 -17.75
CA SER A 229 -2.48 5.44 -16.99
C SER A 229 -1.61 4.33 -17.57
N LEU A 230 -2.20 3.17 -17.89
CA LEU A 230 -1.49 2.05 -18.49
C LEU A 230 -0.94 2.36 -19.89
N ARG A 231 -1.65 3.19 -20.68
CA ARG A 231 -1.16 3.66 -22.00
C ARG A 231 0.03 4.61 -21.81
N ARG A 232 -0.01 5.56 -20.89
CA ARG A 232 1.11 6.46 -20.57
C ARG A 232 2.34 5.67 -20.12
N LEU A 233 2.17 4.67 -19.26
CA LEU A 233 3.26 3.80 -18.78
C LEU A 233 3.84 2.90 -19.87
N ARG A 234 3.09 2.61 -20.96
CA ARG A 234 3.53 1.78 -22.09
C ARG A 234 4.13 2.59 -23.23
N SER A 235 3.74 3.85 -23.41
CA SER A 235 4.26 4.73 -24.47
C SER A 235 5.69 5.22 -24.18
N GLU A 236 6.08 5.25 -22.92
CA GLU A 236 7.47 5.39 -22.53
C GLU A 236 7.99 4.03 -22.09
N PRO A 237 9.21 3.63 -22.46
CA PRO A 237 9.83 2.41 -21.96
C PRO A 237 10.17 2.59 -20.48
N TYR A 238 9.13 2.69 -19.63
CA TYR A 238 9.26 2.80 -18.18
C TYR A 238 9.68 1.45 -17.63
N VAL A 239 10.97 1.28 -17.50
CA VAL A 239 11.54 0.28 -16.60
C VAL A 239 11.63 0.95 -15.24
N PRO A 240 10.87 0.50 -14.21
CA PRO A 240 10.99 1.07 -12.87
C PRO A 240 12.45 1.01 -12.45
N ARG A 241 13.11 2.15 -12.39
CA ARG A 241 14.46 2.24 -11.84
C ARG A 241 14.34 2.18 -10.32
N PHE A 242 15.31 1.59 -9.68
CA PHE A 242 15.48 1.73 -8.24
C PHE A 242 15.49 3.23 -7.90
N GLY A 243 14.55 3.66 -7.05
CA GLY A 243 14.40 5.07 -6.69
C GLY A 243 13.37 5.87 -7.51
N GLU A 244 12.75 5.29 -8.54
CA GLU A 244 11.65 5.92 -9.30
C GLU A 244 10.39 5.04 -9.25
N PRO A 245 9.82 4.77 -8.08
CA PRO A 245 8.61 3.96 -7.98
C PRO A 245 7.40 4.75 -8.48
N SER A 246 6.52 4.08 -9.24
CA SER A 246 5.28 4.69 -9.74
C SER A 246 4.10 4.48 -8.81
N LEU A 247 4.06 3.36 -8.09
CA LEU A 247 2.90 2.95 -7.28
C LEU A 247 2.75 3.84 -6.04
N HIS A 248 1.64 4.56 -5.95
CA HIS A 248 1.32 5.44 -4.82
C HIS A 248 0.62 4.66 -3.69
N LEU A 249 1.29 3.62 -3.17
CA LEU A 249 0.86 2.79 -2.05
C LEU A 249 1.98 2.63 -1.03
N HIS A 250 1.71 3.03 0.22
CA HIS A 250 2.69 3.10 1.29
C HIS A 250 2.13 2.52 2.59
N ALA A 251 2.80 1.54 3.18
CA ALA A 251 2.49 0.98 4.51
C ALA A 251 2.88 2.01 5.59
N ARG A 252 1.99 2.98 5.82
CA ARG A 252 2.24 4.16 6.68
C ARG A 252 2.44 3.80 8.11
N GLU A 253 1.60 2.94 8.67
CA GLU A 253 1.62 2.62 10.11
C GLU A 253 1.35 1.15 10.35
N ILE A 254 1.98 0.63 11.39
CA ILE A 254 1.72 -0.71 11.91
C ILE A 254 1.67 -0.70 13.43
N ALA A 255 0.66 -1.37 14.00
CA ALA A 255 0.49 -1.53 15.45
C ALA A 255 0.57 -3.02 15.83
N VAL A 256 1.64 -3.37 16.55
CA VAL A 256 1.98 -4.76 16.91
C VAL A 256 1.75 -5.03 18.39
N PRO A 257 0.73 -5.83 18.77
CA PRO A 257 0.44 -6.17 20.17
C PRO A 257 1.36 -7.32 20.65
N LEU A 258 2.59 -6.99 21.05
CA LEU A 258 3.58 -7.96 21.53
C LEU A 258 3.21 -8.57 22.89
N SER A 259 2.38 -7.91 23.68
CA SER A 259 1.98 -8.33 25.02
C SER A 259 0.49 -8.09 25.24
N LYS A 260 -0.17 -8.97 25.98
CA LYS A 260 -1.58 -8.78 26.38
C LYS A 260 -1.80 -7.62 27.36
N ASN A 261 -0.75 -7.29 28.14
CA ASN A 261 -0.84 -6.34 29.26
C ASN A 261 -0.17 -5.00 28.97
N LYS A 262 0.31 -4.79 27.74
CA LYS A 262 0.94 -3.53 27.32
C LYS A 262 0.24 -3.03 26.05
N PRO A 263 0.20 -1.71 25.84
CA PRO A 263 -0.29 -1.15 24.60
C PRO A 263 0.53 -1.71 23.40
N PRO A 264 -0.05 -1.80 22.22
CA PRO A 264 0.68 -2.21 21.03
C PRO A 264 1.83 -1.25 20.74
N VAL A 265 2.90 -1.79 20.19
CA VAL A 265 3.99 -0.96 19.64
C VAL A 265 3.51 -0.41 18.32
N VAL A 266 3.35 0.92 18.24
CA VAL A 266 2.94 1.63 17.03
C VAL A 266 4.18 2.20 16.36
N VAL A 267 4.35 1.94 15.07
CA VAL A 267 5.47 2.42 14.26
C VAL A 267 4.93 3.03 12.99
N THR A 268 5.40 4.24 12.68
CA THR A 268 5.00 5.01 11.50
C THR A 268 6.20 5.20 10.58
N ALA A 269 6.04 4.93 9.29
CA ALA A 269 7.04 5.19 8.27
C ALA A 269 6.81 6.58 7.62
N PRO A 270 7.85 7.37 7.34
CA PRO A 270 7.70 8.65 6.65
C PRO A 270 7.17 8.45 5.23
N ALA A 271 6.36 9.38 4.75
CA ALA A 271 5.90 9.34 3.36
C ALA A 271 7.09 9.43 2.40
N PRO A 272 7.22 8.51 1.43
CA PRO A 272 8.33 8.52 0.49
C PRO A 272 8.19 9.66 -0.53
N MET A 273 9.30 10.21 -1.00
CA MET A 273 9.35 11.39 -1.87
C MET A 273 8.43 11.30 -3.10
N HIS A 274 8.32 10.12 -3.72
CA HIS A 274 7.49 9.95 -4.92
C HIS A 274 5.98 10.11 -4.68
N LEU A 275 5.52 10.06 -3.42
CA LEU A 275 4.13 10.34 -3.07
C LEU A 275 3.86 11.83 -2.81
N HIS A 276 4.90 12.62 -2.51
CA HIS A 276 4.74 13.98 -1.96
C HIS A 276 3.91 14.90 -2.86
N GLU A 277 4.20 14.93 -4.16
CA GLU A 277 3.49 15.81 -5.10
C GLU A 277 1.97 15.56 -5.06
N ARG A 278 1.56 14.30 -5.21
CA ARG A 278 0.16 13.93 -5.25
C ARG A 278 -0.52 13.98 -3.89
N LEU A 279 0.21 13.71 -2.81
CA LEU A 279 -0.30 13.92 -1.45
C LEU A 279 -0.56 15.40 -1.18
N LYS A 280 0.37 16.28 -1.59
CA LYS A 280 0.20 17.74 -1.48
C LYS A 280 -0.99 18.23 -2.30
N ALA A 281 -1.17 17.73 -3.52
CA ALA A 281 -2.35 18.02 -4.33
C ALA A 281 -3.66 17.62 -3.65
N CYS A 282 -3.63 16.62 -2.75
CA CYS A 282 -4.77 16.20 -1.93
C CYS A 282 -4.83 16.88 -0.55
N GLY A 283 -3.99 17.90 -0.27
CA GLY A 283 -4.03 18.67 0.98
C GLY A 283 -3.10 18.19 2.08
N TRP A 284 -2.15 17.28 1.82
CA TRP A 284 -1.13 16.90 2.78
C TRP A 284 -0.14 18.04 3.03
N ASN A 285 0.11 18.37 4.29
CA ASN A 285 0.96 19.48 4.73
C ASN A 285 2.44 19.12 4.98
N GLY A 286 2.81 17.85 4.81
CA GLY A 286 4.20 17.39 5.00
C GLY A 286 4.49 16.70 6.33
N GLU A 287 3.47 16.47 7.19
CA GLU A 287 3.59 15.80 8.50
C GLU A 287 3.14 14.32 8.46
#